data_4270ea2e745ca00ea4404d1a65036117
#
_entry.id   4270ea2e745ca00ea4404d1a65036117
#
_cell.length_a   1.000
_cell.length_b   1.000
_cell.length_c   1.000
_cell.angle_alpha   90.00
_cell.angle_beta   90.00
_cell.angle_gamma   90.00
#
_symmetry.space_group_name_H-M   'P 1'
#
loop_
_entity.id
_entity.type
_entity.pdbx_description
1 polymer ?
#
loop_
_entity_poly.entity_id
_entity_poly.type
_entity_poly.pdbx_seq_one_letter_code
_entity_poly.pdbx_strand_id
1 'polypeptide(L)'
;MSASISTQPAYDVAVIGGGLLGAAVAYGLAGLGLKTLMVDEGDIAHRAARGNTSLVWVQGKGHGCPAYTAWTVRAAEAWPVFAAELNELTGVDANYRRTGGLKFCLGDTEFESRHRLIDSIETESPAARSEMLDRQALLDIYSEIGPQVTGASYNPMDGQVNSLLLWRALHQGFQQHNGQYLPRHSVGSIRQIGNAFELVAGNETVWAEKVLLAAGIANARLAAQVGLNGGVRPVRGQVLVSEKLQSRFAVPATDLVQTDAGGLLIGNVEEDAGLDESTNIRVLSGMARRAVATFPSLESVQLVRSWAALRVMTEDGNPLYQRSESHPGAFAASTHSGVTLAPLHATVLARWIAGLEMDPAVEAFRPEQRHVH
;
A
#
# COMPACT_ATOMS: atom_id res chain seq x y z
N MET A 1 46.93 7.95 -14.09
CA MET A 1 46.72 7.33 -12.79
C MET A 1 45.28 6.83 -12.79
N SER A 2 45.06 5.54 -12.97
CA SER A 2 43.74 4.91 -12.90
C SER A 2 43.38 4.83 -11.44
N ALA A 3 42.40 5.60 -11.00
CA ALA A 3 41.85 5.45 -9.68
C ALA A 3 41.21 4.06 -9.62
N SER A 4 41.72 3.18 -8.80
CA SER A 4 41.08 1.91 -8.49
C SER A 4 39.73 2.24 -7.87
N ILE A 5 38.65 2.03 -8.62
CA ILE A 5 37.29 2.10 -8.10
C ILE A 5 37.22 1.02 -7.02
N SER A 6 37.07 1.46 -5.76
CA SER A 6 36.85 0.53 -4.66
C SER A 6 35.54 -0.21 -4.94
N THR A 7 35.62 -1.51 -5.20
CA THR A 7 34.43 -2.39 -5.37
C THR A 7 33.86 -2.86 -4.04
N GLN A 8 34.29 -2.28 -2.91
CA GLN A 8 33.70 -2.58 -1.62
C GLN A 8 32.32 -1.92 -1.50
N PRO A 9 31.29 -2.68 -1.10
CA PRO A 9 29.96 -2.14 -0.93
C PRO A 9 29.97 -1.04 0.14
N ALA A 10 29.39 0.12 -0.22
CA ALA A 10 29.25 1.26 0.68
C ALA A 10 28.06 1.09 1.63
N TYR A 11 27.12 0.18 1.29
CA TYR A 11 25.88 -0.09 2.02
C TYR A 11 25.65 -1.59 2.15
N ASP A 12 25.03 -1.99 3.27
CA ASP A 12 24.58 -3.37 3.46
C ASP A 12 23.37 -3.66 2.56
N VAL A 13 22.45 -2.69 2.43
CA VAL A 13 21.26 -2.81 1.58
C VAL A 13 20.98 -1.51 0.83
N ALA A 14 20.70 -1.62 -0.47
CA ALA A 14 20.10 -0.57 -1.26
C ALA A 14 18.63 -0.89 -1.55
N VAL A 15 17.72 0.00 -1.17
CA VAL A 15 16.28 -0.08 -1.45
C VAL A 15 15.95 0.83 -2.63
N ILE A 16 15.47 0.26 -3.72
CA ILE A 16 15.08 0.99 -4.93
C ILE A 16 13.58 1.26 -4.89
N GLY A 17 13.21 2.52 -4.71
CA GLY A 17 11.85 3.01 -4.54
C GLY A 17 11.57 3.46 -3.11
N GLY A 18 11.29 4.76 -2.94
CA GLY A 18 10.98 5.43 -1.68
C GLY A 18 9.46 5.60 -1.44
N GLY A 19 8.61 4.77 -2.09
CA GLY A 19 7.19 4.68 -1.81
C GLY A 19 6.90 4.06 -0.44
N LEU A 20 5.61 3.86 -0.08
CA LEU A 20 5.24 3.34 1.24
C LEU A 20 5.90 1.99 1.56
N LEU A 21 5.89 1.04 0.61
CA LEU A 21 6.52 -0.26 0.81
C LEU A 21 8.04 -0.12 1.03
N GLY A 22 8.73 0.55 0.10
CA GLY A 22 10.19 0.71 0.18
C GLY A 22 10.62 1.51 1.40
N ALA A 23 9.90 2.59 1.75
CA ALA A 23 10.17 3.39 2.94
C ALA A 23 9.96 2.59 4.24
N ALA A 24 8.90 1.75 4.32
CA ALA A 24 8.67 0.90 5.47
C ALA A 24 9.78 -0.14 5.67
N VAL A 25 10.19 -0.81 4.58
CA VAL A 25 11.31 -1.78 4.65
C VAL A 25 12.63 -1.08 4.98
N ALA A 26 12.92 0.07 4.34
CA ALA A 26 14.14 0.83 4.60
C ALA A 26 14.22 1.29 6.07
N TYR A 27 13.09 1.79 6.61
CA TYR A 27 12.97 2.15 8.03
C TYR A 27 13.30 0.95 8.93
N GLY A 28 12.71 -0.22 8.65
CA GLY A 28 12.98 -1.43 9.42
C GLY A 28 14.44 -1.90 9.33
N LEU A 29 15.03 -1.89 8.13
CA LEU A 29 16.44 -2.28 7.91
C LEU A 29 17.41 -1.35 8.67
N ALA A 30 17.20 -0.02 8.58
CA ALA A 30 18.00 0.95 9.30
C ALA A 30 17.82 0.82 10.83
N GLY A 31 16.59 0.54 11.30
CA GLY A 31 16.30 0.24 12.70
C GLY A 31 16.99 -1.03 13.23
N LEU A 32 17.29 -1.98 12.34
CA LEU A 32 18.13 -3.15 12.66
C LEU A 32 19.63 -2.85 12.68
N GLY A 33 20.04 -1.59 12.45
CA GLY A 33 21.43 -1.16 12.43
C GLY A 33 22.17 -1.39 11.11
N LEU A 34 21.47 -1.77 10.03
CA LEU A 34 22.07 -1.95 8.72
C LEU A 34 22.31 -0.59 8.05
N LYS A 35 23.48 -0.43 7.43
CA LYS A 35 23.79 0.74 6.60
C LYS A 35 22.96 0.72 5.33
N THR A 36 21.83 1.39 5.35
CA THR A 36 20.82 1.31 4.29
C THR A 36 20.77 2.59 3.47
N LEU A 37 20.77 2.44 2.14
CA LEU A 37 20.47 3.50 1.18
C LEU A 37 19.09 3.28 0.59
N MET A 38 18.29 4.33 0.52
CA MET A 38 17.04 4.35 -0.24
C MET A 38 17.18 5.28 -1.44
N VAL A 39 16.93 4.77 -2.65
CA VAL A 39 17.04 5.51 -3.92
C VAL A 39 15.66 5.66 -4.53
N ASP A 40 15.26 6.87 -4.93
CA ASP A 40 13.98 7.12 -5.59
C ASP A 40 14.12 8.08 -6.77
N GLU A 41 13.37 7.82 -7.85
CA GLU A 41 13.47 8.60 -9.10
C GLU A 41 12.87 10.00 -9.01
N GLY A 42 11.98 10.24 -8.06
CA GLY A 42 11.38 11.55 -7.87
C GLY A 42 10.25 11.58 -6.85
N ASP A 43 10.00 12.77 -6.33
CA ASP A 43 9.08 13.01 -5.23
C ASP A 43 7.79 13.76 -5.63
N ILE A 44 7.68 14.24 -6.87
CA ILE A 44 6.59 15.12 -7.33
C ILE A 44 5.44 14.39 -8.04
N ALA A 45 5.61 13.13 -8.45
CA ALA A 45 4.58 12.39 -9.14
C ALA A 45 3.46 11.90 -8.19
N HIS A 46 2.21 11.89 -8.67
CA HIS A 46 1.09 11.26 -7.98
C HIS A 46 1.19 9.74 -8.11
N ARG A 47 2.08 9.14 -7.31
CA ARG A 47 2.29 7.70 -7.29
C ARG A 47 1.31 7.02 -6.35
N ALA A 48 1.25 5.68 -6.40
CA ALA A 48 0.39 4.87 -5.54
C ALA A 48 0.47 5.25 -4.05
N ALA A 49 1.66 5.61 -3.56
CA ALA A 49 1.87 6.05 -2.18
C ALA A 49 1.17 7.37 -1.83
N ARG A 50 0.94 8.26 -2.78
CA ARG A 50 0.34 9.58 -2.58
C ARG A 50 -1.09 9.67 -3.12
N GLY A 51 -1.45 8.83 -4.08
CA GLY A 51 -2.73 8.87 -4.77
C GLY A 51 -3.80 7.95 -4.19
N ASN A 52 -3.53 7.26 -3.06
CA ASN A 52 -4.47 6.33 -2.44
C ASN A 52 -5.46 7.02 -1.49
N THR A 53 -6.48 6.28 -1.05
CA THR A 53 -7.52 6.75 -0.12
C THR A 53 -7.18 6.51 1.35
N SER A 54 -5.95 6.09 1.66
CA SER A 54 -5.43 6.04 3.04
C SER A 54 -6.10 5.02 3.97
N LEU A 55 -6.62 3.91 3.43
CA LEU A 55 -7.28 2.89 4.21
C LEU A 55 -6.31 1.83 4.76
N VAL A 56 -6.50 1.46 6.02
CA VAL A 56 -6.04 0.20 6.61
C VAL A 56 -7.20 -0.76 6.50
N TRP A 57 -7.05 -1.83 5.68
CA TRP A 57 -8.22 -2.56 5.20
C TRP A 57 -8.03 -4.07 5.20
N VAL A 58 -8.91 -4.78 5.91
CA VAL A 58 -8.92 -6.25 6.07
C VAL A 58 -10.03 -6.88 5.25
N GLN A 59 -11.25 -6.36 5.35
CA GLN A 59 -12.42 -6.97 4.73
C GLN A 59 -12.30 -7.12 3.21
N GLY A 60 -12.61 -8.29 2.70
CA GLY A 60 -12.55 -8.58 1.27
C GLY A 60 -11.13 -8.82 0.73
N LYS A 61 -10.11 -8.87 1.58
CA LYS A 61 -8.75 -9.23 1.19
C LYS A 61 -8.53 -10.73 1.29
N GLY A 62 -7.78 -11.29 0.33
CA GLY A 62 -7.36 -12.68 0.35
C GLY A 62 -8.46 -13.68 -0.02
N HIS A 63 -9.51 -13.27 -0.74
CA HIS A 63 -10.47 -14.22 -1.33
C HIS A 63 -9.72 -15.25 -2.18
N GLY A 64 -9.90 -16.55 -1.87
CA GLY A 64 -9.13 -17.64 -2.48
C GLY A 64 -7.65 -17.71 -2.06
N CYS A 65 -7.22 -16.88 -1.11
CA CYS A 65 -5.86 -16.89 -0.57
C CYS A 65 -5.87 -16.62 0.95
N PRO A 66 -6.19 -17.63 1.78
CA PRO A 66 -6.27 -17.50 3.24
C PRO A 66 -5.01 -16.93 3.88
N ALA A 67 -3.84 -17.21 3.29
CA ALA A 67 -2.57 -16.65 3.75
C ALA A 67 -2.56 -15.12 3.65
N TYR A 68 -3.16 -14.55 2.61
CA TYR A 68 -3.23 -13.09 2.48
C TYR A 68 -4.25 -12.46 3.44
N THR A 69 -5.37 -13.14 3.71
CA THR A 69 -6.30 -12.72 4.76
C THR A 69 -5.59 -12.68 6.12
N ALA A 70 -4.91 -13.77 6.50
CA ALA A 70 -4.15 -13.85 7.76
C ALA A 70 -3.04 -12.79 7.84
N TRP A 71 -2.34 -12.54 6.74
CA TRP A 71 -1.30 -11.50 6.65
C TRP A 71 -1.86 -10.10 6.87
N THR A 72 -3.04 -9.82 6.31
CA THR A 72 -3.72 -8.53 6.46
C THR A 72 -4.26 -8.32 7.87
N VAL A 73 -4.84 -9.36 8.48
CA VAL A 73 -5.28 -9.37 9.88
C VAL A 73 -4.12 -9.07 10.81
N ARG A 74 -3.01 -9.80 10.66
CA ARG A 74 -1.79 -9.59 11.45
C ARG A 74 -1.23 -8.16 11.30
N ALA A 75 -1.30 -7.60 10.09
CA ALA A 75 -0.89 -6.22 9.84
C ALA A 75 -1.80 -5.23 10.56
N ALA A 76 -3.12 -5.42 10.50
CA ALA A 76 -4.09 -4.56 11.20
C ALA A 76 -3.95 -4.65 12.73
N GLU A 77 -3.57 -5.81 13.27
CA GLU A 77 -3.27 -6.00 14.70
C GLU A 77 -1.98 -5.27 15.11
N ALA A 78 -0.98 -5.22 14.24
CA ALA A 78 0.28 -4.54 14.52
C ALA A 78 0.20 -3.01 14.40
N TRP A 79 -0.79 -2.47 13.70
CA TRP A 79 -0.92 -1.05 13.42
C TRP A 79 -0.91 -0.13 14.64
N PRO A 80 -1.65 -0.41 15.75
CA PRO A 80 -1.68 0.49 16.91
C PRO A 80 -0.29 0.71 17.50
N VAL A 81 0.47 -0.35 17.70
CA VAL A 81 1.83 -0.30 18.26
C VAL A 81 2.77 0.41 17.28
N PHE A 82 2.73 0.01 16.00
CA PHE A 82 3.56 0.59 14.95
C PHE A 82 3.36 2.11 14.79
N ALA A 83 2.09 2.58 14.81
CA ALA A 83 1.79 4.00 14.71
C ALA A 83 2.30 4.78 15.93
N ALA A 84 2.16 4.22 17.14
CA ALA A 84 2.65 4.83 18.38
C ALA A 84 4.18 4.95 18.40
N GLU A 85 4.90 3.87 18.12
CA GLU A 85 6.36 3.83 18.06
C GLU A 85 6.91 4.80 17.00
N LEU A 86 6.29 4.83 15.82
CA LEU A 86 6.70 5.73 14.75
C LEU A 86 6.47 7.21 15.11
N ASN A 87 5.35 7.52 15.80
CA ASN A 87 5.07 8.86 16.30
C ASN A 87 6.05 9.25 17.41
N GLU A 88 6.32 8.36 18.36
CA GLU A 88 7.29 8.60 19.45
C GLU A 88 8.68 8.91 18.89
N LEU A 89 9.13 8.12 17.92
CA LEU A 89 10.43 8.30 17.28
C LEU A 89 10.50 9.62 16.49
N THR A 90 9.47 9.93 15.69
CA THR A 90 9.56 11.00 14.68
C THR A 90 8.87 12.29 15.07
N GLY A 91 7.96 12.27 16.05
CA GLY A 91 7.05 13.37 16.34
C GLY A 91 5.98 13.59 15.26
N VAL A 92 5.84 12.69 14.29
CA VAL A 92 4.84 12.78 13.22
C VAL A 92 3.71 11.81 13.50
N ASP A 93 2.56 12.34 13.93
CA ASP A 93 1.34 11.56 14.04
C ASP A 93 0.74 11.31 12.64
N ALA A 94 0.70 10.05 12.23
CA ALA A 94 0.08 9.63 10.98
C ALA A 94 -1.46 9.59 11.04
N ASN A 95 -2.07 10.00 12.16
CA ASN A 95 -3.51 10.01 12.42
C ASN A 95 -4.15 8.63 12.16
N TYR A 96 -3.51 7.57 12.64
CA TYR A 96 -4.09 6.23 12.55
C TYR A 96 -5.31 6.11 13.45
N ARG A 97 -6.43 5.64 12.89
CA ARG A 97 -7.68 5.38 13.60
C ARG A 97 -8.26 4.04 13.19
N ARG A 98 -8.50 3.19 14.18
CA ARG A 98 -9.19 1.91 14.00
C ARG A 98 -10.63 2.05 14.46
N THR A 99 -11.47 2.62 13.60
CA THR A 99 -12.90 2.88 13.86
C THR A 99 -13.82 1.83 13.23
N GLY A 100 -13.26 0.78 12.67
CA GLY A 100 -13.92 -0.10 11.73
C GLY A 100 -13.95 0.50 10.33
N GLY A 101 -14.58 -0.23 9.40
CA GLY A 101 -14.73 0.20 8.01
C GLY A 101 -15.98 -0.37 7.38
N LEU A 102 -16.56 0.36 6.43
CA LEU A 102 -17.80 -0.01 5.74
C LEU A 102 -17.57 -0.18 4.24
N LYS A 103 -18.25 -1.17 3.65
CA LYS A 103 -18.45 -1.26 2.20
C LYS A 103 -19.92 -1.24 1.92
N PHE A 104 -20.45 -0.06 1.55
CA PHE A 104 -21.87 0.13 1.23
C PHE A 104 -22.26 -0.66 -0.02
N CYS A 105 -23.48 -1.22 0.01
CA CYS A 105 -24.13 -1.94 -1.06
C CYS A 105 -25.37 -1.16 -1.51
N LEU A 106 -25.41 -0.82 -2.81
CA LEU A 106 -26.56 -0.13 -3.41
C LEU A 106 -27.39 -1.16 -4.18
N GLY A 107 -28.54 -1.51 -3.59
CA GLY A 107 -29.44 -2.54 -4.07
C GLY A 107 -29.05 -3.96 -3.68
N ASP A 108 -30.01 -4.87 -3.79
CA ASP A 108 -29.91 -6.24 -3.28
C ASP A 108 -28.82 -7.04 -3.99
N THR A 109 -28.61 -6.80 -5.28
CA THR A 109 -27.58 -7.50 -6.07
C THR A 109 -26.17 -7.26 -5.51
N GLU A 110 -25.84 -6.01 -5.16
CA GLU A 110 -24.55 -5.69 -4.53
C GLU A 110 -24.46 -6.31 -3.13
N PHE A 111 -25.56 -6.26 -2.36
CA PHE A 111 -25.60 -6.81 -1.01
C PHE A 111 -25.38 -8.33 -1.01
N GLU A 112 -26.11 -9.06 -1.82
CA GLU A 112 -25.97 -10.53 -1.95
C GLU A 112 -24.59 -10.95 -2.46
N SER A 113 -24.05 -10.22 -3.44
CA SER A 113 -22.70 -10.49 -3.95
C SER A 113 -21.64 -10.24 -2.87
N ARG A 114 -21.82 -9.16 -2.09
CA ARG A 114 -20.91 -8.85 -0.99
C ARG A 114 -21.00 -9.87 0.13
N HIS A 115 -22.20 -10.32 0.48
CA HIS A 115 -22.46 -11.35 1.49
C HIS A 115 -21.72 -12.66 1.12
N ARG A 116 -21.92 -13.16 -0.11
CA ARG A 116 -21.22 -14.36 -0.58
C ARG A 116 -19.69 -14.24 -0.49
N LEU A 117 -19.14 -13.07 -0.81
CA LEU A 117 -17.70 -12.83 -0.71
C LEU A 117 -17.22 -12.87 0.75
N ILE A 118 -17.93 -12.21 1.65
CA ILE A 118 -17.59 -12.19 3.08
C ILE A 118 -17.68 -13.60 3.68
N ASP A 119 -18.77 -14.32 3.43
CA ASP A 119 -18.96 -15.71 3.91
C ASP A 119 -17.84 -16.64 3.41
N SER A 120 -17.45 -16.49 2.13
CA SER A 120 -16.35 -17.31 1.58
C SER A 120 -15.03 -17.04 2.31
N ILE A 121 -14.70 -15.77 2.54
CA ILE A 121 -13.46 -15.41 3.25
C ILE A 121 -13.49 -15.86 4.70
N GLU A 122 -14.61 -15.68 5.40
CA GLU A 122 -14.72 -16.09 6.81
C GLU A 122 -14.72 -17.60 6.99
N THR A 123 -15.26 -18.35 6.06
CA THR A 123 -15.18 -19.80 6.04
C THR A 123 -13.73 -20.28 5.98
N GLU A 124 -12.91 -19.63 5.15
CA GLU A 124 -11.49 -19.95 5.00
C GLU A 124 -10.60 -19.32 6.10
N SER A 125 -11.02 -18.18 6.64
CA SER A 125 -10.25 -17.36 7.59
C SER A 125 -11.15 -16.67 8.62
N PRO A 126 -11.61 -17.36 9.67
CA PRO A 126 -12.53 -16.79 10.67
C PRO A 126 -11.98 -15.56 11.41
N ALA A 127 -10.67 -15.36 11.39
CA ALA A 127 -10.03 -14.19 12.00
C ALA A 127 -10.33 -12.88 11.25
N ALA A 128 -10.86 -12.93 10.03
CA ALA A 128 -11.20 -11.73 9.24
C ALA A 128 -12.32 -10.88 9.88
N ARG A 129 -13.24 -11.50 10.64
CA ARG A 129 -14.27 -10.85 11.50
C ARG A 129 -15.13 -9.79 10.80
N SER A 130 -15.45 -10.00 9.53
CA SER A 130 -16.37 -9.11 8.83
C SER A 130 -17.82 -9.55 9.06
N GLU A 131 -18.75 -8.61 9.06
CA GLU A 131 -20.18 -8.89 9.21
C GLU A 131 -20.98 -8.10 8.18
N MET A 132 -22.15 -8.63 7.83
CA MET A 132 -23.11 -7.92 6.98
C MET A 132 -24.11 -7.18 7.86
N LEU A 133 -24.16 -5.88 7.68
CA LEU A 133 -25.13 -4.98 8.34
C LEU A 133 -26.28 -4.72 7.37
N ASP A 134 -27.49 -4.86 7.85
CA ASP A 134 -28.67 -4.43 7.12
C ASP A 134 -28.83 -2.90 7.17
N ARG A 135 -29.85 -2.39 6.47
CA ARG A 135 -30.12 -0.97 6.43
C ARG A 135 -30.43 -0.38 7.81
N GLN A 136 -31.11 -1.14 8.69
CA GLN A 136 -31.47 -0.64 10.02
C GLN A 136 -30.24 -0.46 10.90
N ALA A 137 -29.34 -1.43 10.92
CA ALA A 137 -28.06 -1.34 11.63
C ALA A 137 -27.18 -0.18 11.11
N LEU A 138 -27.23 0.09 9.80
CA LEU A 138 -26.53 1.26 9.24
C LEU A 138 -27.12 2.60 9.66
N LEU A 139 -28.44 2.70 9.88
CA LEU A 139 -29.09 3.92 10.36
C LEU A 139 -28.71 4.24 11.81
N ASP A 140 -28.27 3.25 12.59
CA ASP A 140 -27.73 3.47 13.93
C ASP A 140 -26.31 4.09 13.89
N ILE A 141 -25.56 3.86 12.78
CA ILE A 141 -24.22 4.44 12.56
C ILE A 141 -24.35 5.81 11.87
N TYR A 142 -25.21 5.91 10.85
CA TYR A 142 -25.42 7.08 10.03
C TYR A 142 -26.90 7.35 9.85
N SER A 143 -27.44 8.39 10.50
CA SER A 143 -28.86 8.76 10.42
C SER A 143 -29.34 9.12 9.02
N GLU A 144 -28.42 9.46 8.11
CA GLU A 144 -28.71 9.89 6.75
C GLU A 144 -28.00 9.01 5.71
N ILE A 145 -28.61 7.90 5.36
CA ILE A 145 -28.18 7.06 4.23
C ILE A 145 -29.23 7.08 3.13
N GLY A 146 -28.77 7.05 1.88
CA GLY A 146 -29.64 7.08 0.70
C GLY A 146 -30.61 5.90 0.63
N PRO A 147 -31.75 6.06 -0.04
CA PRO A 147 -32.76 5.00 -0.11
C PRO A 147 -32.32 3.77 -0.89
N GLN A 148 -31.30 3.89 -1.74
CA GLN A 148 -30.73 2.78 -2.49
C GLN A 148 -29.77 1.92 -1.67
N VAL A 149 -29.31 2.36 -0.51
CA VAL A 149 -28.42 1.57 0.35
C VAL A 149 -29.24 0.49 1.04
N THR A 150 -28.99 -0.75 0.69
CA THR A 150 -29.65 -1.94 1.28
C THR A 150 -28.92 -2.48 2.49
N GLY A 151 -27.59 -2.24 2.57
CA GLY A 151 -26.76 -2.67 3.67
C GLY A 151 -25.28 -2.37 3.40
N ALA A 152 -24.42 -2.91 4.23
CA ALA A 152 -22.97 -2.84 4.06
C ALA A 152 -22.29 -4.06 4.70
N SER A 153 -21.06 -4.38 4.26
CA SER A 153 -20.16 -5.16 5.11
C SER A 153 -19.39 -4.24 6.04
N TYR A 154 -19.15 -4.70 7.25
CA TYR A 154 -18.39 -4.02 8.29
C TYR A 154 -17.27 -4.91 8.83
N ASN A 155 -16.12 -4.33 9.10
CA ASN A 155 -15.04 -5.02 9.80
C ASN A 155 -14.45 -4.12 10.88
N PRO A 156 -14.43 -4.54 12.16
CA PRO A 156 -13.93 -3.73 13.27
C PRO A 156 -12.41 -3.51 13.26
N MET A 157 -11.67 -4.28 12.45
CA MET A 157 -10.21 -4.15 12.31
C MET A 157 -9.82 -3.13 11.26
N ASP A 158 -10.75 -2.73 10.40
CA ASP A 158 -10.51 -1.69 9.39
C ASP A 158 -10.38 -0.31 10.04
N GLY A 159 -9.80 0.60 9.29
CA GLY A 159 -9.60 1.97 9.72
C GLY A 159 -8.95 2.82 8.65
N GLN A 160 -8.42 3.93 9.08
CA GLN A 160 -7.74 4.88 8.20
C GLN A 160 -6.46 5.42 8.84
N VAL A 161 -5.59 5.93 7.99
CA VAL A 161 -4.36 6.62 8.36
C VAL A 161 -4.15 7.76 7.36
N ASN A 162 -3.47 8.82 7.71
CA ASN A 162 -3.03 9.78 6.71
C ASN A 162 -1.77 9.23 6.01
N SER A 163 -1.92 8.70 4.80
CA SER A 163 -0.83 8.04 4.07
C SER A 163 0.33 8.98 3.74
N LEU A 164 0.10 10.28 3.62
CA LEU A 164 1.16 11.27 3.39
C LEU A 164 1.97 11.53 4.67
N LEU A 165 1.30 11.60 5.82
CA LEU A 165 1.97 11.70 7.12
C LEU A 165 2.69 10.41 7.46
N LEU A 166 2.09 9.24 7.21
CA LEU A 166 2.75 7.95 7.33
C LEU A 166 4.04 7.89 6.49
N TRP A 167 3.94 8.27 5.23
CA TRP A 167 5.09 8.29 4.33
C TRP A 167 6.19 9.22 4.84
N ARG A 168 5.82 10.43 5.30
CA ARG A 168 6.75 11.39 5.93
C ARG A 168 7.40 10.80 7.18
N ALA A 169 6.61 10.19 8.07
CA ALA A 169 7.11 9.58 9.31
C ALA A 169 8.10 8.45 9.02
N LEU A 170 7.81 7.58 8.05
CA LEU A 170 8.71 6.50 7.63
C LEU A 170 10.05 7.04 7.11
N HIS A 171 10.02 8.06 6.25
CA HIS A 171 11.25 8.70 5.75
C HIS A 171 12.04 9.37 6.88
N GLN A 172 11.37 10.07 7.78
CA GLN A 172 12.03 10.73 8.91
C GLN A 172 12.61 9.70 9.90
N GLY A 173 11.87 8.64 10.25
CA GLY A 173 12.37 7.56 11.09
C GLY A 173 13.54 6.81 10.45
N PHE A 174 13.47 6.57 9.14
CA PHE A 174 14.59 6.01 8.38
C PHE A 174 15.87 6.85 8.53
N GLN A 175 15.76 8.18 8.38
CA GLN A 175 16.90 9.08 8.54
C GLN A 175 17.40 9.17 9.99
N GLN A 176 16.50 9.11 10.98
CA GLN A 176 16.87 9.07 12.40
C GLN A 176 17.60 7.78 12.78
N HIS A 177 17.36 6.68 12.07
CA HIS A 177 18.16 5.46 12.14
C HIS A 177 19.42 5.48 11.26
N ASN A 178 19.90 6.68 10.87
CA ASN A 178 21.09 6.91 10.02
C ASN A 178 20.96 6.33 8.59
N GLY A 179 19.76 6.06 8.12
CA GLY A 179 19.51 5.70 6.72
C GLY A 179 19.79 6.88 5.79
N GLN A 180 20.32 6.59 4.61
CA GLN A 180 20.63 7.62 3.59
C GLN A 180 19.56 7.59 2.50
N TYR A 181 19.04 8.76 2.14
CA TYR A 181 18.03 8.91 1.08
C TYR A 181 18.60 9.67 -0.10
N LEU A 182 18.52 9.08 -1.28
CA LEU A 182 18.96 9.66 -2.55
C LEU A 182 17.73 9.90 -3.44
N PRO A 183 17.08 11.09 -3.32
CA PRO A 183 15.92 11.46 -4.14
C PRO A 183 16.34 11.89 -5.55
N ARG A 184 15.41 11.82 -6.49
CA ARG A 184 15.59 12.26 -7.89
C ARG A 184 16.67 11.49 -8.66
N HIS A 185 16.88 10.23 -8.28
CA HIS A 185 17.82 9.34 -8.94
C HIS A 185 17.08 8.08 -9.42
N SER A 186 16.78 8.04 -10.71
CA SER A 186 16.17 6.85 -11.33
C SER A 186 17.25 5.79 -11.54
N VAL A 187 17.00 4.58 -11.00
CA VAL A 187 17.89 3.44 -11.22
C VAL A 187 17.61 2.88 -12.62
N GLY A 188 18.64 2.96 -13.49
CA GLY A 188 18.57 2.46 -14.85
C GLY A 188 19.15 1.05 -15.00
N SER A 189 20.22 0.74 -14.25
CA SER A 189 20.95 -0.51 -14.34
C SER A 189 21.32 -1.06 -12.97
N ILE A 190 21.24 -2.37 -12.84
CA ILE A 190 21.63 -3.14 -11.66
C ILE A 190 22.48 -4.31 -12.16
N ARG A 191 23.69 -4.46 -11.64
CA ARG A 191 24.60 -5.55 -12.01
C ARG A 191 25.21 -6.16 -10.77
N GLN A 192 25.23 -7.47 -10.65
CA GLN A 192 25.99 -8.15 -9.61
C GLN A 192 27.46 -8.33 -10.07
N ILE A 193 28.39 -7.88 -9.25
CA ILE A 193 29.82 -7.99 -9.47
C ILE A 193 30.44 -8.61 -8.21
N GLY A 194 30.81 -9.86 -8.30
CA GLY A 194 31.20 -10.64 -7.12
C GLY A 194 30.04 -10.80 -6.15
N ASN A 195 30.22 -10.39 -4.91
CA ASN A 195 29.21 -10.45 -3.86
C ASN A 195 28.47 -9.12 -3.65
N ALA A 196 28.66 -8.14 -4.52
CA ALA A 196 28.05 -6.83 -4.42
C ALA A 196 27.24 -6.47 -5.65
N PHE A 197 26.29 -5.55 -5.49
CA PHE A 197 25.49 -4.97 -6.56
C PHE A 197 25.98 -3.57 -6.87
N GLU A 198 26.22 -3.31 -8.14
CA GLU A 198 26.42 -1.99 -8.72
C GLU A 198 25.08 -1.48 -9.23
N LEU A 199 24.66 -0.31 -8.75
CA LEU A 199 23.47 0.38 -9.19
C LEU A 199 23.87 1.69 -9.88
N VAL A 200 23.42 1.87 -11.12
CA VAL A 200 23.54 3.15 -11.82
C VAL A 200 22.25 3.93 -11.61
N ALA A 201 22.34 5.00 -10.81
CA ALA A 201 21.23 5.84 -10.40
C ALA A 201 21.46 7.27 -10.92
N GLY A 202 20.84 7.62 -12.03
CA GLY A 202 21.15 8.88 -12.73
C GLY A 202 22.62 8.95 -13.14
N ASN A 203 23.35 9.92 -12.62
CA ASN A 203 24.80 10.10 -12.86
C ASN A 203 25.69 9.48 -11.77
N GLU A 204 25.09 8.84 -10.79
CA GLU A 204 25.81 8.24 -9.67
C GLU A 204 25.86 6.71 -9.77
N THR A 205 26.94 6.14 -9.25
CA THR A 205 27.12 4.69 -9.12
C THR A 205 27.18 4.36 -7.64
N VAL A 206 26.27 3.49 -7.20
CA VAL A 206 26.12 3.05 -5.81
C VAL A 206 26.46 1.56 -5.72
N TRP A 207 27.09 1.17 -4.61
CA TRP A 207 27.46 -0.21 -4.32
C TRP A 207 26.80 -0.68 -3.02
N ALA A 208 26.13 -1.85 -3.05
CA ALA A 208 25.52 -2.47 -1.89
C ALA A 208 25.70 -3.98 -1.90
N GLU A 209 25.72 -4.61 -0.72
CA GLU A 209 25.77 -6.08 -0.60
C GLU A 209 24.46 -6.74 -1.03
N LYS A 210 23.34 -6.06 -0.74
CA LYS A 210 22.00 -6.52 -1.09
C LYS A 210 21.21 -5.43 -1.78
N VAL A 211 20.21 -5.82 -2.58
CA VAL A 211 19.31 -4.90 -3.24
C VAL A 211 17.87 -5.34 -3.07
N LEU A 212 16.99 -4.39 -2.73
CA LEU A 212 15.53 -4.58 -2.72
C LEU A 212 14.90 -3.74 -3.83
N LEU A 213 14.19 -4.38 -4.74
CA LEU A 213 13.32 -3.73 -5.71
C LEU A 213 11.95 -3.46 -5.08
N ALA A 214 11.68 -2.21 -4.74
CA ALA A 214 10.40 -1.70 -4.21
C ALA A 214 9.87 -0.54 -5.06
N ALA A 215 10.24 -0.52 -6.35
CA ALA A 215 10.03 0.58 -7.29
C ALA A 215 8.63 0.57 -7.94
N GLY A 216 7.66 -0.14 -7.33
CA GLY A 216 6.29 -0.17 -7.82
C GLY A 216 6.21 -0.74 -9.24
N ILE A 217 5.59 -0.02 -10.18
CA ILE A 217 5.42 -0.46 -11.56
C ILE A 217 6.80 -0.66 -12.26
N ALA A 218 7.81 0.11 -11.88
CA ALA A 218 9.15 -0.04 -12.44
C ALA A 218 9.83 -1.38 -12.10
N ASN A 219 9.32 -2.14 -11.12
CA ASN A 219 9.76 -3.50 -10.84
C ASN A 219 9.64 -4.41 -12.08
N ALA A 220 8.61 -4.20 -12.93
CA ALA A 220 8.45 -4.94 -14.19
C ALA A 220 9.70 -4.87 -15.08
N ARG A 221 10.40 -3.73 -15.10
CA ARG A 221 11.61 -3.50 -15.90
C ARG A 221 12.89 -3.90 -15.16
N LEU A 222 12.94 -3.66 -13.85
CA LEU A 222 14.18 -3.82 -13.08
C LEU A 222 14.43 -5.27 -12.66
N ALA A 223 13.38 -6.03 -12.41
CA ALA A 223 13.45 -7.38 -11.85
C ALA A 223 14.26 -8.35 -12.74
N ALA A 224 14.08 -8.29 -14.05
CA ALA A 224 14.79 -9.16 -14.99
C ALA A 224 16.32 -9.00 -14.93
N GLN A 225 16.83 -7.84 -14.53
CA GLN A 225 18.27 -7.57 -14.44
C GLN A 225 18.95 -8.34 -13.30
N VAL A 226 18.17 -8.84 -12.36
CA VAL A 226 18.64 -9.59 -11.19
C VAL A 226 17.92 -10.96 -11.07
N GLY A 227 17.46 -11.50 -12.18
CA GLY A 227 16.85 -12.83 -12.25
C GLY A 227 15.54 -12.97 -11.45
N LEU A 228 14.77 -11.88 -11.34
CA LEU A 228 13.46 -11.85 -10.67
C LEU A 228 12.33 -11.60 -11.67
N ASN A 229 11.11 -11.97 -11.30
CA ASN A 229 9.92 -11.67 -12.07
C ASN A 229 9.33 -10.31 -11.66
N GLY A 230 9.14 -9.41 -12.61
CA GLY A 230 8.51 -8.12 -12.37
C GLY A 230 7.05 -8.20 -11.95
N GLY A 231 6.28 -9.17 -12.45
CA GLY A 231 4.96 -9.64 -12.04
C GLY A 231 3.94 -8.58 -11.63
N VAL A 232 4.01 -7.35 -12.19
CA VAL A 232 3.15 -6.24 -11.83
C VAL A 232 2.62 -5.51 -13.06
N ARG A 233 1.39 -5.01 -12.93
CA ARG A 233 0.73 -4.17 -13.94
C ARG A 233 0.13 -2.92 -13.31
N PRO A 234 0.02 -1.82 -14.04
CA PRO A 234 -0.69 -0.64 -13.58
C PRO A 234 -2.21 -0.86 -13.63
N VAL A 235 -2.91 -0.38 -12.59
CA VAL A 235 -4.37 -0.24 -12.60
C VAL A 235 -4.70 1.16 -12.14
N ARG A 236 -5.34 1.95 -13.02
CA ARG A 236 -5.70 3.33 -12.72
C ARG A 236 -6.81 3.39 -11.68
N GLY A 237 -6.59 4.18 -10.63
CA GLY A 237 -7.63 4.62 -9.72
C GLY A 237 -7.77 6.12 -9.78
N GLN A 238 -9.00 6.61 -9.63
CA GLN A 238 -9.28 8.05 -9.59
C GLN A 238 -9.84 8.43 -8.24
N VAL A 239 -9.60 9.68 -7.82
CA VAL A 239 -10.07 10.23 -6.56
C VAL A 239 -10.65 11.62 -6.80
N LEU A 240 -11.84 11.89 -6.25
CA LEU A 240 -12.41 13.20 -6.08
C LEU A 240 -12.16 13.70 -4.66
N VAL A 241 -11.97 15.01 -4.52
CA VAL A 241 -11.85 15.66 -3.20
C VAL A 241 -12.93 16.73 -3.07
N SER A 242 -13.66 16.68 -1.97
CA SER A 242 -14.64 17.71 -1.64
C SER A 242 -14.00 18.93 -0.98
N GLU A 243 -14.76 20.01 -0.88
CA GLU A 243 -14.54 21.06 0.11
C GLU A 243 -14.49 20.48 1.52
N LYS A 244 -14.04 21.29 2.48
CA LYS A 244 -14.00 20.89 3.90
C LYS A 244 -15.40 20.87 4.50
N LEU A 245 -15.75 19.74 5.09
CA LEU A 245 -17.00 19.52 5.79
C LEU A 245 -16.75 19.38 7.30
N GLN A 246 -17.78 19.62 8.10
CA GLN A 246 -17.75 19.22 9.51
C GLN A 246 -17.54 17.71 9.63
N SER A 247 -16.85 17.25 10.68
CA SER A 247 -16.61 15.82 10.91
C SER A 247 -17.94 15.10 11.14
N ARG A 248 -18.28 14.17 10.26
CA ARG A 248 -19.49 13.35 10.34
C ARG A 248 -19.36 11.94 9.77
N PHE A 249 -18.27 11.66 9.09
CA PHE A 249 -17.98 10.34 8.53
C PHE A 249 -16.86 9.68 9.36
N ALA A 250 -17.19 9.30 10.60
CA ALA A 250 -16.23 8.77 11.57
C ALA A 250 -15.74 7.35 11.19
N VAL A 251 -16.59 6.55 10.54
CA VAL A 251 -16.24 5.22 10.04
C VAL A 251 -15.93 5.35 8.54
N PRO A 252 -14.70 5.06 8.10
CA PRO A 252 -14.35 5.15 6.69
C PRO A 252 -15.07 4.08 5.88
N ALA A 253 -15.36 4.41 4.61
CA ALA A 253 -15.83 3.44 3.65
C ALA A 253 -14.82 3.28 2.50
N THR A 254 -14.89 2.14 1.77
CA THR A 254 -13.97 1.89 0.65
C THR A 254 -13.99 2.99 -0.40
N ASP A 255 -15.14 3.61 -0.59
CA ASP A 255 -15.40 4.63 -1.61
C ASP A 255 -15.53 6.05 -1.05
N LEU A 256 -15.47 6.22 0.30
CA LEU A 256 -15.59 7.53 0.93
C LEU A 256 -14.81 7.59 2.26
N VAL A 257 -13.82 8.48 2.33
CA VAL A 257 -13.00 8.68 3.53
C VAL A 257 -12.95 10.16 3.87
N GLN A 258 -13.35 10.52 5.09
CA GLN A 258 -13.16 11.90 5.57
C GLN A 258 -11.76 12.06 6.18
N THR A 259 -11.01 13.02 5.65
CA THR A 259 -9.70 13.38 6.19
C THR A 259 -9.82 14.22 7.46
N ASP A 260 -8.76 14.27 8.28
CA ASP A 260 -8.72 15.13 9.47
C ASP A 260 -8.86 16.61 9.14
N ALA A 261 -8.52 17.03 7.93
CA ALA A 261 -8.71 18.38 7.43
C ALA A 261 -10.17 18.67 7.02
N GLY A 262 -11.06 17.67 7.07
CA GLY A 262 -12.50 17.77 6.78
C GLY A 262 -12.89 17.46 5.32
N GLY A 263 -11.95 17.41 4.39
CA GLY A 263 -12.25 17.04 2.99
C GLY A 263 -12.61 15.57 2.86
N LEU A 264 -13.53 15.22 1.97
CA LEU A 264 -13.82 13.83 1.61
C LEU A 264 -12.94 13.40 0.45
N LEU A 265 -12.32 12.22 0.56
CA LEU A 265 -11.74 11.49 -0.55
C LEU A 265 -12.81 10.50 -1.05
N ILE A 266 -13.23 10.65 -2.29
CA ILE A 266 -14.21 9.77 -2.95
C ILE A 266 -13.46 8.99 -4.01
N GLY A 267 -13.41 7.66 -3.90
CA GLY A 267 -12.54 6.81 -4.71
C GLY A 267 -13.14 5.45 -5.05
N ASN A 268 -12.27 4.46 -5.16
CA ASN A 268 -12.58 3.04 -5.37
C ASN A 268 -13.09 2.68 -6.77
N VAL A 269 -12.39 3.17 -7.79
CA VAL A 269 -12.53 2.72 -9.17
C VAL A 269 -11.26 2.03 -9.63
N GLU A 270 -11.40 1.08 -10.55
CA GLU A 270 -10.30 0.35 -11.16
C GLU A 270 -10.49 0.35 -12.68
N GLU A 271 -9.46 0.81 -13.39
CA GLU A 271 -9.48 0.92 -14.84
C GLU A 271 -8.19 0.34 -15.42
N ASP A 272 -8.32 -0.47 -16.44
CA ASP A 272 -7.20 -0.88 -17.27
C ASP A 272 -6.92 0.23 -18.31
N ALA A 273 -6.04 1.15 -17.94
CA ALA A 273 -5.68 2.33 -18.74
C ALA A 273 -4.17 2.36 -19.07
N GLY A 274 -3.48 1.24 -18.90
CA GLY A 274 -2.03 1.20 -19.05
C GLY A 274 -1.35 2.22 -18.16
N LEU A 275 -0.43 3.02 -18.70
CA LEU A 275 0.31 4.04 -17.97
C LEU A 275 -0.37 5.44 -17.99
N ASP A 276 -1.62 5.53 -18.42
CA ASP A 276 -2.36 6.80 -18.44
C ASP A 276 -2.78 7.23 -17.02
N GLU A 277 -2.23 8.34 -16.54
CA GLU A 277 -2.51 8.97 -15.25
C GLU A 277 -3.53 10.13 -15.37
N SER A 278 -4.19 10.29 -16.50
CA SER A 278 -5.20 11.33 -16.67
C SER A 278 -6.53 10.96 -15.98
N THR A 279 -7.29 11.96 -15.57
CA THR A 279 -8.65 11.76 -15.03
C THR A 279 -9.68 11.68 -16.15
N ASN A 280 -10.75 10.90 -15.92
CA ASN A 280 -11.84 10.73 -16.87
C ASN A 280 -13.15 11.24 -16.26
N ILE A 281 -13.75 12.25 -16.90
CA ILE A 281 -14.96 12.92 -16.39
C ILE A 281 -16.16 11.95 -16.24
N ARG A 282 -16.30 10.93 -17.08
CA ARG A 282 -17.39 9.94 -16.95
C ARG A 282 -17.23 9.12 -15.67
N VAL A 283 -15.99 8.70 -15.38
CA VAL A 283 -15.65 7.96 -14.18
C VAL A 283 -15.87 8.82 -12.94
N LEU A 284 -15.32 10.05 -12.93
CA LEU A 284 -15.51 10.99 -11.84
C LEU A 284 -16.99 11.28 -11.58
N SER A 285 -17.79 11.47 -12.62
CA SER A 285 -19.25 11.66 -12.52
C SER A 285 -19.95 10.42 -11.94
N GLY A 286 -19.50 9.22 -12.30
CA GLY A 286 -20.00 7.97 -11.73
C GLY A 286 -19.73 7.86 -10.23
N MET A 287 -18.51 8.21 -9.83
CA MET A 287 -18.10 8.23 -8.42
C MET A 287 -18.91 9.25 -7.59
N ALA A 288 -19.09 10.46 -8.12
CA ALA A 288 -19.90 11.50 -7.47
C ALA A 288 -21.36 11.04 -7.30
N ARG A 289 -21.99 10.47 -8.35
CA ARG A 289 -23.35 9.93 -8.26
C ARG A 289 -23.47 8.82 -7.22
N ARG A 290 -22.48 7.91 -7.13
CA ARG A 290 -22.49 6.86 -6.12
C ARG A 290 -22.40 7.44 -4.72
N ALA A 291 -21.53 8.43 -4.49
CA ALA A 291 -21.42 9.11 -3.20
C ALA A 291 -22.73 9.78 -2.79
N VAL A 292 -23.41 10.48 -3.71
CA VAL A 292 -24.73 11.09 -3.48
C VAL A 292 -25.82 10.03 -3.26
N ALA A 293 -25.79 8.92 -3.99
CA ALA A 293 -26.73 7.81 -3.79
C ALA A 293 -26.52 7.15 -2.39
N THR A 294 -25.29 7.13 -1.88
CA THR A 294 -25.00 6.64 -0.53
C THR A 294 -25.39 7.66 0.54
N PHE A 295 -25.05 8.93 0.34
CA PHE A 295 -25.33 10.03 1.25
C PHE A 295 -25.92 11.22 0.49
N PRO A 296 -27.25 11.35 0.41
CA PRO A 296 -27.91 12.42 -0.34
C PRO A 296 -27.49 13.84 0.06
N SER A 297 -27.10 14.04 1.29
CA SER A 297 -26.57 15.32 1.78
C SER A 297 -25.28 15.78 1.09
N LEU A 298 -24.64 14.93 0.30
CA LEU A 298 -23.47 15.29 -0.52
C LEU A 298 -23.84 15.97 -1.85
N GLU A 299 -25.13 16.05 -2.22
CA GLU A 299 -25.57 16.65 -3.50
C GLU A 299 -25.12 18.10 -3.69
N SER A 300 -25.10 18.88 -2.60
CA SER A 300 -24.71 20.29 -2.62
C SER A 300 -23.23 20.55 -2.34
N VAL A 301 -22.46 19.49 -2.07
CA VAL A 301 -21.03 19.59 -1.69
C VAL A 301 -20.17 19.89 -2.92
N GLN A 302 -19.30 20.89 -2.81
CA GLN A 302 -18.42 21.28 -3.90
C GLN A 302 -17.22 20.32 -4.03
N LEU A 303 -16.90 19.93 -5.25
CA LEU A 303 -15.69 19.17 -5.57
C LEU A 303 -14.58 20.18 -5.91
N VAL A 304 -13.47 20.11 -5.18
CA VAL A 304 -12.38 21.10 -5.30
C VAL A 304 -11.17 20.55 -6.05
N ARG A 305 -11.02 19.24 -6.15
CA ARG A 305 -9.88 18.60 -6.82
C ARG A 305 -10.21 17.18 -7.25
N SER A 306 -9.47 16.73 -8.28
CA SER A 306 -9.41 15.32 -8.68
C SER A 306 -7.99 14.95 -9.11
N TRP A 307 -7.66 13.68 -9.00
CA TRP A 307 -6.45 13.09 -9.56
C TRP A 307 -6.66 11.63 -9.93
N ALA A 308 -5.73 11.10 -10.70
CA ALA A 308 -5.60 9.68 -10.94
C ALA A 308 -4.22 9.20 -10.45
N ALA A 309 -4.12 7.94 -10.07
CA ALA A 309 -2.86 7.28 -9.73
C ALA A 309 -2.90 5.82 -10.15
N LEU A 310 -1.74 5.28 -10.52
CA LEU A 310 -1.60 3.89 -10.92
C LEU A 310 -1.30 3.02 -9.72
N ARG A 311 -2.22 2.09 -9.42
CA ARG A 311 -1.98 1.02 -8.45
C ARG A 311 -0.97 0.04 -8.99
N VAL A 312 -0.15 -0.50 -8.12
CA VAL A 312 0.78 -1.58 -8.41
C VAL A 312 0.05 -2.90 -8.14
N MET A 313 -0.49 -3.50 -9.19
CA MET A 313 -1.24 -4.75 -9.09
C MET A 313 -0.38 -5.91 -9.53
N THR A 314 -0.32 -6.95 -8.72
CA THR A 314 0.18 -8.27 -9.10
C THR A 314 -0.89 -9.03 -9.89
N GLU A 315 -0.53 -10.09 -10.59
CA GLU A 315 -1.47 -10.83 -11.46
C GLU A 315 -2.69 -11.35 -10.69
N ASP A 316 -2.48 -11.89 -9.49
CA ASP A 316 -3.52 -12.47 -8.62
C ASP A 316 -4.02 -11.50 -7.53
N GLY A 317 -3.51 -10.26 -7.50
CA GLY A 317 -3.85 -9.25 -6.48
C GLY A 317 -3.20 -9.48 -5.09
N ASN A 318 -2.49 -10.58 -4.89
CA ASN A 318 -1.82 -10.89 -3.63
C ASN A 318 -0.43 -10.24 -3.55
N PRO A 319 0.16 -10.04 -2.36
CA PRO A 319 1.55 -9.62 -2.24
C PRO A 319 2.49 -10.55 -3.00
N LEU A 320 3.57 -10.01 -3.54
CA LEU A 320 4.63 -10.77 -4.20
C LEU A 320 5.97 -10.41 -3.58
N TYR A 321 6.56 -11.35 -2.86
CA TYR A 321 7.88 -11.21 -2.24
C TYR A 321 8.83 -12.24 -2.84
N GLN A 322 9.96 -11.77 -3.36
CA GLN A 322 10.89 -12.60 -4.13
C GLN A 322 12.31 -12.47 -3.63
N ARG A 323 13.06 -13.55 -3.73
CA ARG A 323 14.52 -13.59 -3.59
C ARG A 323 15.09 -14.27 -4.82
N SER A 324 16.08 -13.66 -5.43
CA SER A 324 16.75 -14.25 -6.60
C SER A 324 17.62 -15.44 -6.22
N GLU A 325 17.49 -16.52 -6.99
CA GLU A 325 18.37 -17.67 -6.90
C GLU A 325 19.66 -17.45 -7.71
N SER A 326 19.54 -16.79 -8.87
CA SER A 326 20.67 -16.51 -9.76
C SER A 326 21.54 -15.33 -9.32
N HIS A 327 20.98 -14.42 -8.51
CA HIS A 327 21.67 -13.23 -7.98
C HIS A 327 21.45 -13.17 -6.45
N PRO A 328 22.20 -13.99 -5.68
CA PRO A 328 22.06 -14.02 -4.22
C PRO A 328 22.25 -12.64 -3.61
N GLY A 329 21.28 -12.20 -2.78
CA GLY A 329 21.24 -10.85 -2.21
C GLY A 329 20.30 -9.89 -2.94
N ALA A 330 19.72 -10.27 -4.08
CA ALA A 330 18.67 -9.51 -4.74
C ALA A 330 17.27 -9.95 -4.28
N PHE A 331 16.43 -8.97 -3.97
CA PHE A 331 15.05 -9.15 -3.53
C PHE A 331 14.12 -8.24 -4.33
N ALA A 332 12.84 -8.61 -4.44
CA ALA A 332 11.78 -7.74 -4.93
C ALA A 332 10.53 -7.88 -4.06
N ALA A 333 9.85 -6.77 -3.86
CA ALA A 333 8.58 -6.72 -3.15
C ALA A 333 7.57 -5.85 -3.90
N SER A 334 6.38 -6.38 -4.11
CA SER A 334 5.27 -5.69 -4.77
C SER A 334 3.96 -6.02 -4.08
N THR A 335 3.12 -5.02 -3.86
CA THR A 335 1.77 -5.19 -3.30
C THR A 335 0.89 -4.00 -3.60
N HIS A 336 -0.40 -4.26 -3.76
CA HIS A 336 -1.42 -3.21 -3.77
C HIS A 336 -1.64 -2.59 -2.38
N SER A 337 -1.50 -3.37 -1.30
CA SER A 337 -1.88 -2.98 0.07
C SER A 337 -0.74 -2.36 0.87
N GLY A 338 0.06 -1.48 0.25
CA GLY A 338 1.24 -0.87 0.90
C GLY A 338 0.94 -0.10 2.19
N VAL A 339 -0.24 0.50 2.33
CA VAL A 339 -0.69 1.16 3.57
C VAL A 339 -0.98 0.12 4.64
N THR A 340 -1.91 -0.81 4.39
CA THR A 340 -2.32 -1.83 5.36
C THR A 340 -1.14 -2.64 5.87
N LEU A 341 -0.23 -3.05 4.97
CA LEU A 341 0.89 -3.94 5.28
C LEU A 341 2.14 -3.23 5.78
N ALA A 342 2.14 -1.90 5.92
CA ALA A 342 3.31 -1.13 6.33
C ALA A 342 3.99 -1.64 7.62
N PRO A 343 3.26 -2.02 8.70
CA PRO A 343 3.90 -2.58 9.90
C PRO A 343 4.70 -3.85 9.62
N LEU A 344 4.15 -4.77 8.83
CA LEU A 344 4.82 -6.04 8.51
C LEU A 344 5.97 -5.87 7.51
N HIS A 345 5.89 -4.88 6.64
CA HIS A 345 7.03 -4.52 5.78
C HIS A 345 8.20 -3.98 6.61
N ALA A 346 7.92 -3.13 7.60
CA ALA A 346 8.94 -2.56 8.47
C ALA A 346 9.56 -3.59 9.42
N THR A 347 8.80 -4.58 9.87
CA THR A 347 9.24 -5.54 10.88
C THR A 347 9.63 -6.89 10.28
N VAL A 348 8.70 -7.57 9.63
CA VAL A 348 8.90 -8.95 9.16
C VAL A 348 9.70 -9.00 7.86
N LEU A 349 9.29 -8.21 6.86
CA LEU A 349 9.97 -8.21 5.55
C LEU A 349 11.40 -7.67 5.65
N ALA A 350 11.61 -6.62 6.45
CA ALA A 350 12.93 -6.07 6.71
C ALA A 350 13.87 -7.11 7.34
N ARG A 351 13.40 -7.88 8.32
CA ARG A 351 14.19 -8.96 8.95
C ARG A 351 14.59 -10.05 7.97
N TRP A 352 13.68 -10.47 7.08
CA TRP A 352 13.98 -11.44 6.05
C TRP A 352 15.07 -10.93 5.09
N ILE A 353 14.98 -9.68 4.61
CA ILE A 353 15.99 -9.06 3.71
C ILE A 353 17.33 -8.87 4.44
N ALA A 354 17.29 -8.55 5.72
CA ALA A 354 18.50 -8.47 6.57
C ALA A 354 19.27 -9.80 6.61
N GLY A 355 18.61 -10.93 6.34
CA GLY A 355 19.18 -12.28 6.41
C GLY A 355 18.96 -12.94 7.78
N LEU A 356 18.03 -12.40 8.56
CA LEU A 356 17.51 -13.04 9.77
C LEU A 356 16.51 -14.13 9.39
N GLU A 357 16.00 -14.86 10.41
CA GLU A 357 15.02 -15.92 10.17
C GLU A 357 13.79 -15.38 9.39
N MET A 358 13.43 -16.11 8.34
CA MET A 358 12.26 -15.79 7.54
C MET A 358 11.00 -16.26 8.26
N ASP A 359 10.06 -15.34 8.42
CA ASP A 359 8.73 -15.68 8.93
C ASP A 359 8.01 -16.60 7.92
N PRO A 360 7.48 -17.77 8.35
CA PRO A 360 6.81 -18.71 7.46
C PRO A 360 5.67 -18.09 6.63
N ALA A 361 5.02 -17.04 7.13
CA ALA A 361 3.96 -16.37 6.39
C ALA A 361 4.45 -15.66 5.12
N VAL A 362 5.73 -15.30 5.03
CA VAL A 362 6.33 -14.69 3.83
C VAL A 362 6.43 -15.71 2.70
N GLU A 363 6.59 -17.01 3.03
CA GLU A 363 6.72 -18.11 2.06
C GLU A 363 5.51 -18.19 1.14
N ALA A 364 4.31 -17.97 1.66
CA ALA A 364 3.06 -18.04 0.91
C ALA A 364 2.97 -17.02 -0.25
N PHE A 365 3.82 -15.99 -0.24
CA PHE A 365 3.82 -14.92 -1.24
C PHE A 365 4.99 -15.01 -2.22
N ARG A 366 5.74 -16.11 -2.19
CA ARG A 366 6.79 -16.37 -3.16
C ARG A 366 6.20 -16.87 -4.48
N PRO A 367 6.85 -16.60 -5.64
CA PRO A 367 6.36 -17.02 -6.95
C PRO A 367 6.08 -18.53 -7.06
N GLU A 368 6.91 -19.35 -6.42
CA GLU A 368 6.83 -20.82 -6.47
C GLU A 368 5.59 -21.37 -5.76
N GLN A 369 5.00 -20.60 -4.85
CA GLN A 369 3.80 -20.97 -4.10
C GLN A 369 2.51 -20.44 -4.74
N ARG A 370 2.63 -19.69 -5.83
CA ARG A 370 1.48 -19.10 -6.52
C ARG A 370 0.95 -20.08 -7.56
N HIS A 371 -0.20 -20.66 -7.27
CA HIS A 371 -0.97 -21.34 -8.30
C HIS A 371 -1.69 -20.28 -9.13
N VAL A 372 -1.14 -19.94 -10.30
CA VAL A 372 -1.85 -19.15 -11.31
C VAL A 372 -2.96 -20.06 -11.86
N HIS A 373 -4.19 -19.75 -11.50
CA HIS A 373 -5.39 -20.42 -12.06
C HIS A 373 -5.85 -19.71 -13.31
#